data_6978bb965d2ddc1b317ddc1625cde8a9
#
_entry.id   6978bb965d2ddc1b317ddc1625cde8a9
#
_cell.length_a   1.000
_cell.length_b   1.000
_cell.length_c   1.000
_cell.angle_alpha   90.00
_cell.angle_beta   90.00
_cell.angle_gamma   90.00
#
_symmetry.space_group_name_H-M   'P 1'
#
loop_
_entity.id
_entity.type
_entity.pdbx_description
1 polymer ?
#
loop_
_entity_poly.entity_id
_entity_poly.type
_entity_poly.pdbx_seq_one_letter_code
_entity_poly.pdbx_strand_id
1 'polypeptide(L)'
;MTLEQDLTTALATFVAQRSAGHPVLVASDFDGVLAPLLDDPSASAPTAAAAAALERLAALPPADVRLALVSGRDLATLAQLSGAPVGTSLVGSHGAE
;
A
#
# COMPACT_ATOMS: atom_id res chain seq x y z
N MET A 1 -27.10 8.90 2.65
CA MET A 1 -25.76 8.94 2.06
C MET A 1 -25.28 7.51 1.83
N THR A 2 -24.74 7.22 0.65
CA THR A 2 -24.25 5.89 0.31
C THR A 2 -22.83 5.70 0.83
N LEU A 3 -22.38 4.44 0.91
CA LEU A 3 -20.98 4.11 1.23
C LEU A 3 -20.02 4.80 0.28
N GLU A 4 -20.36 4.82 -1.02
CA GLU A 4 -19.53 5.46 -2.04
C GLU A 4 -19.38 6.97 -1.79
N GLN A 5 -20.46 7.65 -1.42
CA GLN A 5 -20.44 9.06 -1.07
C GLN A 5 -19.62 9.31 0.20
N ASP A 6 -19.71 8.43 1.19
CA ASP A 6 -18.91 8.52 2.41
C ASP A 6 -17.43 8.39 2.11
N LEU A 7 -17.04 7.44 1.23
CA LEU A 7 -15.66 7.29 0.80
C LEU A 7 -15.17 8.52 0.06
N THR A 8 -15.99 9.08 -0.83
CA THR A 8 -15.62 10.28 -1.58
C THR A 8 -15.37 11.45 -0.63
N THR A 9 -16.23 11.62 0.38
CA THR A 9 -16.07 12.67 1.39
C THR A 9 -14.78 12.46 2.20
N ALA A 10 -14.50 11.22 2.61
CA ALA A 10 -13.29 10.90 3.35
C ALA A 10 -12.03 11.20 2.52
N LEU A 11 -12.03 10.81 1.25
CA LEU A 11 -10.90 11.09 0.34
C LEU A 11 -10.71 12.59 0.14
N ALA A 12 -11.78 13.35 -0.02
CA ALA A 12 -11.70 14.80 -0.15
C ALA A 12 -11.08 15.43 1.10
N THR A 13 -11.42 14.93 2.29
CA THR A 13 -10.83 15.40 3.54
C THR A 13 -9.33 15.12 3.58
N PHE A 14 -8.91 13.92 3.17
CA PHE A 14 -7.49 13.58 3.09
C PHE A 14 -6.74 14.50 2.13
N VAL A 15 -7.31 14.75 0.96
CA VAL A 15 -6.70 15.66 -0.03
C VAL A 15 -6.54 17.05 0.55
N ALA A 16 -7.56 17.56 1.24
CA ALA A 16 -7.51 18.88 1.87
C ALA A 16 -6.43 18.95 2.95
N GLN A 17 -6.30 17.90 3.78
CA GLN A 17 -5.24 17.82 4.80
C GLN A 17 -3.86 17.79 4.17
N ARG A 18 -3.67 17.02 3.11
CA ARG A 18 -2.42 16.98 2.37
C ARG A 18 -2.06 18.36 1.80
N SER A 19 -3.06 19.06 1.25
CA SER A 19 -2.87 20.40 0.70
C SER A 19 -2.44 21.40 1.76
N ALA A 20 -2.72 21.13 3.03
CA ALA A 20 -2.28 21.95 4.16
C ALA A 20 -0.85 21.62 4.61
N GLY A 21 -0.10 20.84 3.83
CA GLY A 21 1.31 20.53 4.10
C GLY A 21 1.56 19.25 4.90
N HIS A 22 0.53 18.44 5.09
CA HIS A 22 0.67 17.15 5.81
C HIS A 22 0.81 16.00 4.82
N PRO A 23 1.88 15.18 4.92
CA PRO A 23 2.00 14.01 4.07
C PRO A 23 0.94 12.97 4.41
N VAL A 24 0.52 12.21 3.40
CA VAL A 24 -0.43 11.10 3.56
C VAL A 24 0.36 9.79 3.57
N LEU A 25 0.13 8.96 4.59
CA LEU A 25 0.66 7.61 4.62
C LEU A 25 -0.41 6.67 4.06
N VAL A 26 -0.04 5.95 3.01
CA VAL A 26 -0.87 4.87 2.45
C VAL A 26 -0.25 3.55 2.89
N ALA A 27 -0.87 2.89 3.84
CA ALA A 27 -0.42 1.60 4.34
C ALA A 27 -1.41 0.52 3.91
N SER A 28 -0.91 -0.57 3.36
CA SER A 28 -1.77 -1.64 2.84
C SER A 28 -1.25 -3.00 3.26
N ASP A 29 -2.17 -3.91 3.57
CA ASP A 29 -1.85 -5.33 3.63
C ASP A 29 -1.39 -5.82 2.26
N PHE A 30 -0.60 -6.89 2.26
CA PHE A 30 -0.14 -7.52 1.02
C PHE A 30 -1.05 -8.68 0.62
N ASP A 31 -1.11 -9.74 1.45
CA ASP A 31 -1.88 -10.95 1.12
C ASP A 31 -3.38 -10.69 1.22
N GLY A 32 -4.11 -11.05 0.17
CA GLY A 32 -5.55 -10.90 0.10
C GLY A 32 -6.02 -9.48 -0.24
N VAL A 33 -5.12 -8.52 -0.36
CA VAL A 33 -5.44 -7.13 -0.72
C VAL A 33 -4.74 -6.76 -2.02
N LEU A 34 -3.41 -6.70 -2.02
CA LEU A 34 -2.64 -6.40 -3.22
C LEU A 34 -2.36 -7.65 -4.03
N ALA A 35 -2.16 -8.78 -3.37
CA ALA A 35 -1.90 -10.07 -3.99
C ALA A 35 -3.04 -11.04 -3.66
N PRO A 36 -3.53 -11.81 -4.65
CA PRO A 36 -4.55 -12.82 -4.38
C PRO A 36 -4.04 -13.89 -3.42
N LEU A 37 -4.95 -14.45 -2.63
CA LEU A 37 -4.63 -15.61 -1.79
C LEU A 37 -4.52 -16.84 -2.70
N LEU A 38 -3.37 -17.51 -2.66
CA LEU A 38 -3.09 -18.69 -3.48
C LEU A 38 -2.80 -19.90 -2.57
N ASP A 39 -3.01 -21.09 -3.12
CA ASP A 39 -2.67 -22.34 -2.42
C ASP A 39 -1.17 -22.42 -2.14
N ASP A 40 -0.34 -21.91 -3.05
CA ASP A 40 1.10 -21.81 -2.87
C ASP A 40 1.47 -20.38 -2.47
N PRO A 41 1.73 -20.09 -1.18
CA PRO A 41 2.06 -18.75 -0.75
C PRO A 41 3.32 -18.16 -1.39
N SER A 42 4.24 -19.01 -1.83
CA SER A 42 5.49 -18.54 -2.46
C SER A 42 5.27 -18.03 -3.88
N ALA A 43 4.11 -18.31 -4.47
CA ALA A 43 3.74 -17.82 -5.80
C ALA A 43 2.96 -16.49 -5.75
N SER A 44 2.72 -15.95 -4.57
CA SER A 44 1.96 -14.71 -4.42
C SER A 44 2.68 -13.53 -5.07
N ALA A 45 1.92 -12.74 -5.79
CA ALA A 45 2.40 -11.50 -6.40
C ALA A 45 1.25 -10.51 -6.50
N PRO A 46 1.52 -9.20 -6.50
CA PRO A 46 0.48 -8.21 -6.71
C PRO A 46 -0.19 -8.43 -8.06
N THR A 47 -1.48 -8.14 -8.15
CA THR A 47 -2.15 -8.07 -9.45
C THR A 47 -1.53 -6.95 -10.27
N ALA A 48 -1.70 -7.01 -11.60
CA ALA A 48 -1.19 -5.95 -12.47
C ALA A 48 -1.78 -4.59 -12.09
N ALA A 49 -3.07 -4.56 -11.73
CA ALA A 49 -3.73 -3.32 -11.32
C ALA A 49 -3.15 -2.79 -10.00
N ALA A 50 -2.89 -3.66 -9.03
CA ALA A 50 -2.29 -3.26 -7.74
C ALA A 50 -0.86 -2.75 -7.94
N ALA A 51 -0.06 -3.45 -8.73
CA ALA A 51 1.31 -3.03 -9.02
C ALA A 51 1.34 -1.66 -9.71
N ALA A 52 0.45 -1.43 -10.68
CA ALA A 52 0.34 -0.14 -11.36
C ALA A 52 -0.06 0.97 -10.40
N ALA A 53 -1.00 0.70 -9.50
CA ALA A 53 -1.44 1.67 -8.50
C ALA A 53 -0.28 2.05 -7.55
N LEU A 54 0.50 1.08 -7.10
CA LEU A 54 1.67 1.32 -6.25
C LEU A 54 2.70 2.19 -6.96
N GLU A 55 2.97 1.91 -8.23
CA GLU A 55 3.92 2.71 -9.02
C GLU A 55 3.44 4.16 -9.18
N ARG A 56 2.15 4.35 -9.41
CA ARG A 56 1.58 5.70 -9.53
C ARG A 56 1.68 6.48 -8.22
N LEU A 57 1.43 5.82 -7.09
CA LEU A 57 1.56 6.45 -5.78
C LEU A 57 3.03 6.76 -5.46
N ALA A 58 3.93 5.85 -5.81
CA ALA A 58 5.35 6.03 -5.58
C ALA A 58 5.96 7.15 -6.44
N ALA A 59 5.32 7.48 -7.57
CA ALA A 59 5.75 8.58 -8.42
C ALA A 59 5.44 9.96 -7.83
N LEU A 60 4.58 10.02 -6.83
CA LEU A 60 4.27 11.27 -6.14
C LEU A 60 5.42 11.67 -5.20
N PRO A 61 5.62 12.98 -4.95
CA PRO A 61 6.70 13.40 -4.05
C PRO A 61 6.57 12.75 -2.66
N PRO A 62 7.68 12.27 -2.07
CA PRO A 62 7.64 11.67 -0.73
C PRO A 62 7.17 12.62 0.37
N ALA A 63 7.29 13.93 0.14
CA ALA A 63 6.74 14.92 1.06
C ALA A 63 5.21 14.95 1.04
N ASP A 64 4.59 14.43 -0.01
CA ASP A 64 3.13 14.40 -0.15
C ASP A 64 2.54 13.04 0.21
N VAL A 65 3.16 11.95 -0.27
CA VAL A 65 2.64 10.60 -0.10
C VAL A 65 3.78 9.64 0.25
N ARG A 66 3.54 8.81 1.26
CA ARG A 66 4.43 7.72 1.63
C ARG A 66 3.68 6.41 1.58
N LEU A 67 4.36 5.37 1.09
CA LEU A 67 3.78 4.03 0.99
C LEU A 67 4.38 3.11 2.04
N ALA A 68 3.54 2.23 2.58
CA ALA A 68 3.97 1.13 3.43
C ALA A 68 3.19 -0.13 3.10
N LEU A 69 3.88 -1.26 3.05
CA LEU A 69 3.24 -2.57 2.96
C LEU A 69 3.43 -3.29 4.29
N VAL A 70 2.36 -3.88 4.78
CA VAL A 70 2.33 -4.57 6.07
C VAL A 70 1.95 -6.02 5.84
N SER A 71 2.68 -6.95 6.43
CA SER A 71 2.43 -8.37 6.21
C SER A 71 2.84 -9.20 7.44
N GLY A 72 2.24 -10.39 7.55
CA GLY A 72 2.70 -11.41 8.48
C GLY A 72 3.92 -12.17 7.98
N ARG A 73 4.27 -12.02 6.68
CA ARG A 73 5.46 -12.66 6.13
C ARG A 73 6.71 -12.01 6.70
N ASP A 74 7.82 -12.76 6.72
CA ASP A 74 9.10 -12.18 7.09
C ASP A 74 9.51 -11.11 6.06
N LEU A 75 10.34 -10.19 6.49
CA LEU A 75 10.68 -9.01 5.68
C LEU A 75 11.31 -9.37 4.35
N ALA A 76 12.24 -10.34 4.34
CA ALA A 76 12.92 -10.77 3.12
C ALA A 76 11.94 -11.35 2.09
N THR A 77 10.99 -12.16 2.55
CA THR A 77 9.96 -12.77 1.69
C THR A 77 9.03 -11.69 1.15
N LEU A 78 8.59 -10.75 2.00
CA LEU A 78 7.74 -9.64 1.57
C LEU A 78 8.44 -8.80 0.49
N ALA A 79 9.71 -8.47 0.70
CA ALA A 79 10.47 -7.70 -0.27
C ALA A 79 10.56 -8.41 -1.62
N GLN A 80 10.80 -9.71 -1.60
CA GLN A 80 10.92 -10.51 -2.82
C GLN A 80 9.59 -10.62 -3.57
N LEU A 81 8.50 -10.94 -2.86
CA LEU A 81 7.21 -11.20 -3.49
C LEU A 81 6.49 -9.94 -3.92
N SER A 82 6.63 -8.84 -3.18
CA SER A 82 5.87 -7.62 -3.43
C SER A 82 6.34 -6.87 -4.67
N GLY A 83 7.63 -6.95 -5.00
CA GLY A 83 8.19 -6.12 -6.05
C GLY A 83 7.94 -4.63 -5.82
N ALA A 84 7.89 -4.21 -4.57
CA ALA A 84 7.48 -2.86 -4.20
C ALA A 84 8.40 -1.80 -4.79
N PRO A 85 7.85 -0.63 -5.19
CA PRO A 85 8.67 0.49 -5.67
C PRO A 85 9.71 0.93 -4.64
N VAL A 86 10.81 1.48 -5.14
CA VAL A 86 11.86 2.05 -4.28
C VAL A 86 11.25 3.15 -3.39
N GLY A 87 11.62 3.15 -2.13
CA GLY A 87 11.11 4.11 -1.15
C GLY A 87 9.87 3.64 -0.39
N THR A 88 9.28 2.49 -0.77
CA THR A 88 8.19 1.89 0.00
C THR A 88 8.72 1.31 1.31
N SER A 89 8.08 1.64 2.42
CA SER A 89 8.38 1.02 3.71
C SER A 89 7.76 -0.37 3.77
N LEU A 90 8.53 -1.36 4.21
CA LEU A 90 8.06 -2.74 4.36
C LEU A 90 8.03 -3.09 5.84
N VAL A 91 6.90 -3.61 6.29
CA VAL A 91 6.71 -4.05 7.67
C VAL A 91 6.33 -5.52 7.62
N GLY A 92 7.23 -6.37 8.08
CA GLY A 92 7.06 -7.82 8.05
C GLY A 92 6.83 -8.41 9.43
N SER A 93 6.61 -9.73 9.48
CA SER A 93 6.47 -10.50 10.71
C SER A 93 5.46 -9.88 11.70
N HIS A 94 4.30 -9.46 11.21
CA HIS A 94 3.25 -8.81 11.99
C HIS A 94 3.75 -7.59 12.78
N GLY A 95 4.68 -6.85 12.22
CA GLY A 95 5.21 -5.64 12.85
C GLY A 95 6.50 -5.84 13.64
N ALA A 96 7.04 -7.07 13.68
CA ALA A 96 8.30 -7.35 14.38
C ALA A 96 9.55 -7.01 13.54
N GLU A 97 9.35 -6.72 12.26
CA GLU A 97 10.44 -6.36 11.35
C GLU A 97 10.19 -5.08 10.58
#